data_5d296883fb7085eb343131d44734b1e5
#
_entry.id   5d296883fb7085eb343131d44734b1e5
#
_cell.length_a   1.000
_cell.length_b   1.000
_cell.length_c   1.000
_cell.angle_alpha   90.00
_cell.angle_beta   90.00
_cell.angle_gamma   90.00
#
_symmetry.space_group_name_H-M   'P 1'
#
loop_
_entity.id
_entity.type
_entity.pdbx_description
1 polymer ?
#
loop_
_entity_poly.entity_id
_entity_poly.type
_entity_poly.pdbx_seq_one_letter_code
_entity_poly.pdbx_strand_id
1 'polypeptide(L)'
;MEFKLKHKDGMARVCEITTAHSTFLTPIFMPVGTVGAVKSLDANDMKNELDAKIILANTYHMYLRPTSKVVKDFGGLHGFTKFDRSFLTDSGGFQAFSLSKNSKHFNEGIEFKSHIDGSRHLFTPKSVLDTQYDFNSDIMMILDDLVALPATKERVKISVDRTILWAKEAIAYHKNMQNKGIGIGQNIFGIIQGGTDYEERKRCALSLNEMPFDGLAIGGLSVGEENTLMYETVQNLNPYLDENRPRYLMGVGTPEDLVENVERGVDMFDCVMPTRNARNGTFFTSFGKFNIKKAEFINDHEAIDPTCSCYTCRNFSRGYLNHLFKAKELTFFRLASLHNLHYYLELTRKIREAILNNSFTQFKRNFYHLRGK
;
A
#
# COMPACT_ATOMS: atom_id res chain seq x y z
N MET A 1 12.98 13.26 -3.91
CA MET A 1 12.63 12.14 -4.81
C MET A 1 12.78 12.58 -6.25
N GLU A 2 13.32 11.72 -7.14
CA GLU A 2 13.23 11.95 -8.58
C GLU A 2 12.03 11.15 -9.12
N PHE A 3 11.26 11.79 -9.99
CA PHE A 3 10.13 11.17 -10.68
C PHE A 3 10.24 11.43 -12.18
N LYS A 4 10.14 10.37 -12.98
CA LYS A 4 10.22 10.48 -14.46
C LYS A 4 9.13 9.63 -15.10
N LEU A 5 8.24 10.26 -15.86
CA LEU A 5 7.32 9.55 -16.74
C LEU A 5 8.12 8.93 -17.91
N LYS A 6 8.08 7.62 -18.05
CA LYS A 6 8.81 6.86 -19.09
C LYS A 6 7.93 6.55 -20.30
N HIS A 7 6.69 6.13 -20.09
CA HIS A 7 5.79 5.73 -21.15
C HIS A 7 4.32 5.79 -20.72
N LYS A 8 3.41 5.94 -21.68
CA LYS A 8 1.95 5.90 -21.47
C LYS A 8 1.30 5.00 -22.54
N ASP A 9 0.30 4.23 -22.11
CA ASP A 9 -0.63 3.49 -22.97
C ASP A 9 -2.06 3.81 -22.50
N GLY A 10 -2.70 4.75 -23.17
CA GLY A 10 -3.92 5.41 -22.66
C GLY A 10 -3.62 6.24 -21.40
N MET A 11 -4.37 5.99 -20.32
CA MET A 11 -4.09 6.58 -19.00
C MET A 11 -3.10 5.75 -18.17
N ALA A 12 -2.90 4.47 -18.51
CA ALA A 12 -1.89 3.64 -17.87
C ALA A 12 -0.50 4.19 -18.17
N ARG A 13 0.38 4.20 -17.15
CA ARG A 13 1.70 4.82 -17.29
C ARG A 13 2.78 4.02 -16.59
N VAL A 14 3.98 4.05 -17.16
CA VAL A 14 5.21 3.59 -16.52
C VAL A 14 6.02 4.80 -16.11
N CYS A 15 6.32 4.89 -14.83
CA CYS A 15 7.16 5.95 -14.27
C CYS A 15 8.35 5.33 -13.55
N GLU A 16 9.43 6.08 -13.46
CA GLU A 16 10.61 5.74 -12.64
C GLU A 16 10.63 6.64 -11.42
N ILE A 17 10.77 6.03 -10.26
CA ILE A 17 10.87 6.72 -8.97
C ILE A 17 12.21 6.37 -8.35
N THR A 18 12.99 7.40 -7.96
CA THR A 18 14.23 7.24 -7.21
C THR A 18 14.09 7.90 -5.85
N THR A 19 14.26 7.10 -4.80
CA THR A 19 14.36 7.54 -3.40
C THR A 19 15.82 7.45 -2.92
N ALA A 20 16.05 7.64 -1.63
CA ALA A 20 17.39 7.50 -1.06
C ALA A 20 17.90 6.03 -1.11
N HIS A 21 17.02 5.03 -1.06
CA HIS A 21 17.41 3.63 -0.91
C HIS A 21 17.08 2.73 -2.12
N SER A 22 16.26 3.18 -3.07
CA SER A 22 15.93 2.39 -4.27
C SER A 22 15.55 3.26 -5.46
N THR A 23 15.77 2.70 -6.66
CA THR A 23 15.11 3.12 -7.90
C THR A 23 14.19 1.99 -8.36
N PHE A 24 12.96 2.32 -8.71
CA PHE A 24 11.97 1.34 -9.16
C PHE A 24 11.01 1.92 -10.20
N LEU A 25 10.42 1.01 -10.98
CA LEU A 25 9.40 1.36 -11.97
C LEU A 25 8.00 1.11 -11.42
N THR A 26 7.08 1.97 -11.80
CA THR A 26 5.63 1.81 -11.57
C THR A 26 4.92 1.33 -12.85
N PRO A 27 3.72 0.72 -12.78
CA PRO A 27 2.96 0.41 -11.57
C PRO A 27 3.69 -0.57 -10.65
N ILE A 28 3.56 -0.37 -9.33
CA ILE A 28 4.23 -1.22 -8.34
C ILE A 28 3.29 -1.58 -7.19
N PHE A 29 3.38 -2.82 -6.72
CA PHE A 29 2.74 -3.27 -5.49
C PHE A 29 3.75 -3.23 -4.33
N MET A 30 3.35 -2.66 -3.20
CA MET A 30 4.15 -2.57 -1.99
C MET A 30 3.67 -3.60 -0.96
N PRO A 31 4.45 -4.65 -0.68
CA PRO A 31 4.14 -5.58 0.41
C PRO A 31 4.03 -4.87 1.75
N VAL A 32 3.04 -5.27 2.57
CA VAL A 32 2.76 -4.62 3.85
C VAL A 32 3.52 -5.29 4.98
N GLY A 33 4.49 -4.57 5.54
CA GLY A 33 5.26 -4.93 6.73
C GLY A 33 4.77 -4.22 7.98
N THR A 34 3.58 -4.59 8.48
CA THR A 34 2.84 -3.89 9.57
C THR A 34 3.70 -3.51 10.78
N VAL A 35 4.61 -4.37 11.20
CA VAL A 35 5.50 -4.16 12.37
C VAL A 35 6.97 -4.18 11.96
N GLY A 36 7.29 -3.59 10.81
CA GLY A 36 8.62 -3.67 10.21
C GLY A 36 8.94 -5.02 9.58
N ALA A 37 7.97 -5.96 9.53
CA ALA A 37 8.11 -7.27 8.92
C ALA A 37 6.87 -7.63 8.12
N VAL A 38 7.06 -8.09 6.90
CA VAL A 38 6.01 -8.71 6.09
C VAL A 38 5.68 -10.06 6.72
N LYS A 39 4.38 -10.36 6.89
CA LYS A 39 3.95 -11.54 7.65
C LYS A 39 4.58 -12.83 7.12
N SER A 40 5.28 -13.54 8.01
CA SER A 40 5.97 -14.80 7.79
C SER A 40 7.23 -14.72 6.90
N LEU A 41 7.69 -13.52 6.55
CA LEU A 41 8.84 -13.30 5.68
C LEU A 41 9.85 -12.36 6.36
N ASP A 42 11.11 -12.59 6.09
CA ASP A 42 12.21 -11.73 6.54
C ASP A 42 12.73 -10.82 5.40
N ALA A 43 13.76 -10.02 5.71
CA ALA A 43 14.37 -9.11 4.74
C ALA A 43 15.03 -9.86 3.57
N ASN A 44 15.57 -11.08 3.81
CA ASN A 44 16.18 -11.88 2.77
C ASN A 44 15.15 -12.41 1.77
N ASP A 45 14.00 -12.91 2.27
CA ASP A 45 12.87 -13.31 1.43
C ASP A 45 12.39 -12.13 0.55
N MET A 46 12.28 -10.94 1.15
CA MET A 46 11.82 -9.74 0.44
C MET A 46 12.80 -9.30 -0.65
N LYS A 47 14.11 -9.40 -0.40
CA LYS A 47 15.16 -8.95 -1.32
C LYS A 47 15.45 -9.97 -2.42
N ASN A 48 15.68 -11.22 -2.03
CA ASN A 48 16.29 -12.23 -2.90
C ASN A 48 15.25 -13.14 -3.57
N GLU A 49 14.14 -13.44 -2.90
CA GLU A 49 13.09 -14.29 -3.47
C GLU A 49 12.01 -13.46 -4.19
N LEU A 50 11.69 -12.27 -3.69
CA LEU A 50 10.60 -11.44 -4.20
C LEU A 50 11.10 -10.22 -4.99
N ASP A 51 12.34 -9.82 -4.84
CA ASP A 51 12.92 -8.61 -5.42
C ASP A 51 12.06 -7.35 -5.15
N ALA A 52 11.45 -7.28 -3.98
CA ALA A 52 10.65 -6.14 -3.58
C ALA A 52 11.52 -4.89 -3.46
N LYS A 53 11.18 -3.83 -4.17
CA LYS A 53 11.95 -2.57 -4.21
C LYS A 53 11.54 -1.60 -3.12
N ILE A 54 10.30 -1.72 -2.66
CA ILE A 54 9.70 -0.89 -1.62
C ILE A 54 8.70 -1.72 -0.83
N ILE A 55 8.66 -1.52 0.49
CA ILE A 55 7.65 -2.11 1.37
C ILE A 55 6.99 -1.02 2.21
N LEU A 56 5.76 -1.28 2.67
CA LEU A 56 5.04 -0.36 3.55
C LEU A 56 5.21 -0.81 5.00
N ALA A 57 5.60 0.11 5.90
CA ALA A 57 5.55 -0.09 7.34
C ALA A 57 4.45 0.78 7.95
N ASN A 58 3.80 0.24 9.00
CA ASN A 58 2.66 0.92 9.60
C ASN A 58 3.06 1.78 10.80
N THR A 59 2.85 3.09 10.68
CA THR A 59 3.25 4.08 11.69
C THR A 59 2.59 3.83 13.04
N TYR A 60 1.28 3.58 13.08
CA TYR A 60 0.56 3.33 14.33
C TYR A 60 1.13 2.15 15.13
N HIS A 61 1.35 1.01 14.45
CA HIS A 61 1.86 -0.19 15.12
C HIS A 61 3.30 0.00 15.59
N MET A 62 4.16 0.58 14.75
CA MET A 62 5.57 0.82 15.08
C MET A 62 5.74 1.90 16.14
N TYR A 63 4.86 2.91 16.17
CA TYR A 63 4.81 3.93 17.22
C TYR A 63 4.49 3.34 18.58
N LEU A 64 3.50 2.45 18.66
CA LEU A 64 3.12 1.81 19.91
C LEU A 64 4.14 0.75 20.35
N ARG A 65 4.72 0.00 19.41
CA ARG A 65 5.71 -1.04 19.68
C ARG A 65 6.57 -1.30 18.43
N PRO A 66 7.90 -1.17 18.48
CA PRO A 66 8.74 -0.96 19.68
C PRO A 66 8.84 0.48 20.18
N THR A 67 8.24 1.45 19.53
CA THR A 67 8.31 2.90 19.61
C THR A 67 9.27 3.51 18.58
N SER A 68 9.04 4.76 18.18
CA SER A 68 9.88 5.43 17.19
C SER A 68 11.31 5.63 17.69
N LYS A 69 11.49 5.88 19.00
CA LYS A 69 12.81 6.07 19.61
C LYS A 69 13.70 4.82 19.46
N VAL A 70 13.13 3.63 19.73
CA VAL A 70 13.89 2.38 19.57
C VAL A 70 14.29 2.21 18.09
N VAL A 71 13.39 2.43 17.16
CA VAL A 71 13.72 2.31 15.72
C VAL A 71 14.81 3.31 15.31
N LYS A 72 14.74 4.55 15.81
CA LYS A 72 15.76 5.58 15.59
C LYS A 72 17.15 5.16 16.06
N ASP A 73 17.23 4.54 17.24
CA ASP A 73 18.50 4.08 17.83
C ASP A 73 19.18 3.00 16.97
N PHE A 74 18.40 2.26 16.15
CA PHE A 74 18.92 1.32 15.15
C PHE A 74 19.27 1.98 13.79
N GLY A 75 19.13 3.31 13.65
CA GLY A 75 19.36 4.02 12.40
C GLY A 75 18.13 4.02 11.46
N GLY A 76 16.93 3.91 12.03
CA GLY A 76 15.66 3.86 11.30
C GLY A 76 15.22 2.44 10.92
N LEU A 77 14.18 2.33 10.11
CA LEU A 77 13.61 1.06 9.67
C LEU A 77 14.62 0.18 8.94
N HIS A 78 15.47 0.76 8.11
CA HIS A 78 16.49 0.02 7.34
C HIS A 78 17.48 -0.70 8.25
N GLY A 79 18.03 -0.01 9.25
CA GLY A 79 18.92 -0.59 10.24
C GLY A 79 18.22 -1.59 11.18
N PHE A 80 16.97 -1.31 11.55
CA PHE A 80 16.17 -2.14 12.43
C PHE A 80 15.76 -3.47 11.80
N THR A 81 15.29 -3.45 10.53
CA THR A 81 14.74 -4.62 9.84
C THR A 81 15.75 -5.35 8.96
N LYS A 82 16.90 -4.72 8.65
CA LYS A 82 17.91 -5.18 7.67
C LYS A 82 17.37 -5.24 6.22
N PHE A 83 16.27 -4.55 5.94
CA PHE A 83 15.82 -4.30 4.59
C PHE A 83 16.37 -2.96 4.11
N ASP A 84 17.32 -3.00 3.20
CA ASP A 84 18.12 -1.86 2.73
C ASP A 84 17.54 -1.16 1.50
N ARG A 85 16.28 -1.48 1.14
CA ARG A 85 15.53 -0.83 0.07
C ARG A 85 14.45 0.10 0.65
N SER A 86 13.67 0.74 -0.22
CA SER A 86 12.74 1.80 0.20
C SER A 86 11.66 1.36 1.17
N PHE A 87 11.34 2.27 2.07
CA PHE A 87 10.15 2.20 2.93
C PHE A 87 9.19 3.35 2.64
N LEU A 88 7.91 3.01 2.50
CA LEU A 88 6.82 3.94 2.70
C LEU A 88 6.23 3.71 4.09
N THR A 89 5.98 4.78 4.84
CA THR A 89 5.22 4.71 6.10
C THR A 89 3.89 5.40 5.94
N ASP A 90 2.80 4.72 6.35
CA ASP A 90 1.48 5.34 6.39
C ASP A 90 1.37 6.40 7.51
N SER A 91 0.25 7.13 7.57
CA SER A 91 0.02 8.12 8.63
C SER A 91 -0.31 7.50 9.99
N GLY A 92 -0.74 6.24 10.02
CA GLY A 92 -1.30 5.61 11.21
C GLY A 92 -2.74 6.04 11.55
N GLY A 93 -3.30 7.01 10.82
CA GLY A 93 -4.65 7.56 11.06
C GLY A 93 -5.76 6.52 10.91
N PHE A 94 -5.69 5.70 9.86
CA PHE A 94 -6.65 4.60 9.65
C PHE A 94 -6.69 3.62 10.83
N GLN A 95 -5.52 3.22 11.37
CA GLN A 95 -5.45 2.27 12.48
C GLN A 95 -5.87 2.92 13.79
N ALA A 96 -5.54 4.18 14.01
CA ALA A 96 -6.02 4.97 15.14
C ALA A 96 -7.56 5.02 15.16
N PHE A 97 -8.18 5.12 13.98
CA PHE A 97 -9.64 5.07 13.82
C PHE A 97 -10.20 3.64 13.96
N SER A 98 -9.67 2.67 13.24
CA SER A 98 -10.26 1.33 13.09
C SER A 98 -10.02 0.40 14.29
N LEU A 99 -8.89 0.54 14.99
CA LEU A 99 -8.51 -0.31 16.13
C LEU A 99 -8.89 0.29 17.49
N SER A 100 -9.17 1.59 17.56
CA SER A 100 -9.63 2.25 18.75
C SER A 100 -11.15 2.38 18.74
N LYS A 101 -11.84 1.67 19.63
CA LYS A 101 -13.32 1.76 19.78
C LYS A 101 -13.83 3.18 20.10
N ASN A 102 -12.96 4.10 20.51
CA ASN A 102 -13.29 5.44 20.97
C ASN A 102 -12.28 6.48 20.48
N SER A 103 -11.89 6.44 19.19
CA SER A 103 -11.12 7.54 18.60
C SER A 103 -11.95 8.80 18.51
N LYS A 104 -11.32 9.94 18.76
CA LYS A 104 -11.95 11.26 18.64
C LYS A 104 -11.14 12.10 17.66
N HIS A 105 -11.84 12.70 16.71
CA HIS A 105 -11.25 13.57 15.70
C HIS A 105 -11.50 15.03 16.06
N PHE A 106 -10.42 15.79 16.26
CA PHE A 106 -10.41 17.21 16.51
C PHE A 106 -9.73 17.93 15.33
N ASN A 107 -9.74 19.24 15.32
CA ASN A 107 -8.99 20.00 14.32
C ASN A 107 -7.46 19.86 14.53
N GLU A 108 -7.03 19.63 15.75
CA GLU A 108 -5.62 19.43 16.12
C GLU A 108 -5.09 18.04 15.77
N GLY A 109 -5.97 17.03 15.64
CA GLY A 109 -5.54 15.66 15.39
C GLY A 109 -6.55 14.59 15.79
N ILE A 110 -6.06 13.37 15.96
CA ILE A 110 -6.82 12.18 16.33
C ILE A 110 -6.37 11.68 17.68
N GLU A 111 -7.24 11.78 18.71
CA GLU A 111 -7.05 11.10 20.00
C GLU A 111 -7.52 9.65 19.90
N PHE A 112 -6.70 8.72 20.37
CA PHE A 112 -7.04 7.29 20.40
C PHE A 112 -6.49 6.61 21.64
N LYS A 113 -7.02 5.41 21.92
CA LYS A 113 -6.49 4.52 22.95
C LYS A 113 -5.67 3.40 22.31
N SER A 114 -4.49 3.17 22.84
CA SER A 114 -3.65 2.03 22.46
C SER A 114 -4.41 0.71 22.67
N HIS A 115 -4.41 -0.14 21.63
CA HIS A 115 -4.97 -1.49 21.73
C HIS A 115 -4.09 -2.46 22.53
N ILE A 116 -2.86 -2.03 22.89
CA ILE A 116 -1.90 -2.85 23.64
C ILE A 116 -2.12 -2.73 25.14
N ASP A 117 -2.25 -1.50 25.64
CA ASP A 117 -2.26 -1.19 27.07
C ASP A 117 -3.35 -0.19 27.49
N GLY A 118 -4.14 0.32 26.53
CA GLY A 118 -5.22 1.28 26.79
C GLY A 118 -4.77 2.71 27.04
N SER A 119 -3.47 3.03 26.96
CA SER A 119 -2.94 4.39 27.11
C SER A 119 -3.53 5.33 26.04
N ARG A 120 -3.65 6.63 26.39
CA ARG A 120 -4.17 7.65 25.48
C ARG A 120 -3.03 8.29 24.71
N HIS A 121 -3.26 8.47 23.41
CA HIS A 121 -2.32 9.09 22.48
C HIS A 121 -3.05 10.11 21.60
N LEU A 122 -2.31 11.11 21.13
CA LEU A 122 -2.78 12.10 20.18
C LEU A 122 -1.84 12.12 18.97
N PHE A 123 -2.37 11.76 17.81
CA PHE A 123 -1.71 11.99 16.54
C PHE A 123 -2.10 13.35 16.00
N THR A 124 -1.12 14.19 15.75
CA THR A 124 -1.25 15.49 15.08
C THR A 124 -0.47 15.44 13.76
N PRO A 125 -0.71 16.37 12.80
CA PRO A 125 0.10 16.45 11.59
C PRO A 125 1.61 16.48 11.85
N LYS A 126 2.03 17.14 12.95
CA LYS A 126 3.44 17.23 13.35
C LYS A 126 3.96 15.95 13.99
N SER A 127 3.24 15.41 14.99
CA SER A 127 3.72 14.22 15.74
C SER A 127 3.82 12.97 14.86
N VAL A 128 2.96 12.86 13.84
CA VAL A 128 3.02 11.77 12.86
C VAL A 128 4.27 11.90 11.97
N LEU A 129 4.65 13.11 11.57
CA LEU A 129 5.89 13.33 10.82
C LEU A 129 7.12 13.11 11.71
N ASP A 130 7.11 13.56 12.99
CA ASP A 130 8.21 13.31 13.93
C ASP A 130 8.48 11.80 14.09
N THR A 131 7.41 11.01 14.19
CA THR A 131 7.49 9.55 14.23
C THR A 131 8.12 8.98 12.96
N GLN A 132 7.74 9.48 11.79
CA GLN A 132 8.25 9.02 10.51
C GLN A 132 9.69 9.53 10.25
N TYR A 133 10.11 10.67 10.82
CA TYR A 133 11.52 11.08 10.82
C TYR A 133 12.38 10.11 11.63
N ASP A 134 11.92 9.69 12.80
CA ASP A 134 12.61 8.68 13.60
C ASP A 134 12.71 7.32 12.87
N PHE A 135 11.71 6.98 12.05
CA PHE A 135 11.73 5.77 11.21
C PHE A 135 12.68 5.89 10.02
N ASN A 136 13.08 7.10 9.65
CA ASN A 136 13.90 7.36 8.46
C ASN A 136 13.34 6.73 7.19
N SER A 137 12.01 6.77 7.02
CA SER A 137 11.34 6.22 5.83
C SER A 137 11.56 7.08 4.59
N ASP A 138 11.60 6.46 3.41
CA ASP A 138 11.83 7.17 2.15
C ASP A 138 10.64 8.03 1.74
N ILE A 139 9.42 7.51 2.00
CA ILE A 139 8.15 8.17 1.69
C ILE A 139 7.30 8.21 2.95
N MET A 140 6.91 9.41 3.36
CA MET A 140 6.08 9.67 4.52
C MET A 140 4.68 10.10 4.09
N MET A 141 3.64 9.53 4.70
CA MET A 141 2.26 9.95 4.46
C MET A 141 1.81 10.97 5.50
N ILE A 142 1.09 12.01 5.08
CA ILE A 142 0.48 12.98 6.01
C ILE A 142 -0.66 12.34 6.80
N LEU A 143 -1.01 12.92 7.97
CA LEU A 143 -2.24 12.58 8.67
C LEU A 143 -3.45 13.06 7.86
N ASP A 144 -4.50 12.24 7.78
CA ASP A 144 -5.74 12.47 7.05
C ASP A 144 -6.96 12.07 7.89
N ASP A 145 -8.12 12.67 7.61
CA ASP A 145 -9.38 12.31 8.28
C ASP A 145 -10.20 11.36 7.40
N LEU A 146 -9.96 10.07 7.57
CA LEU A 146 -10.68 9.04 6.83
C LEU A 146 -12.14 8.93 7.30
N VAL A 147 -13.03 8.66 6.35
CA VAL A 147 -14.46 8.41 6.59
C VAL A 147 -14.82 7.01 6.13
N ALA A 148 -15.40 6.20 7.03
CA ALA A 148 -16.00 4.93 6.64
C ALA A 148 -17.29 5.19 5.85
N LEU A 149 -17.52 4.37 4.81
CA LEU A 149 -18.73 4.44 3.99
C LEU A 149 -19.76 3.37 4.44
N PRO A 150 -21.07 3.67 4.34
CA PRO A 150 -21.68 4.92 3.86
C PRO A 150 -21.57 6.07 4.88
N ALA A 151 -21.42 7.31 4.40
CA ALA A 151 -21.33 8.51 5.22
C ALA A 151 -22.26 9.62 4.71
N THR A 152 -22.64 10.56 5.58
CA THR A 152 -23.38 11.75 5.16
C THR A 152 -22.47 12.73 4.41
N LYS A 153 -23.02 13.50 3.49
CA LYS A 153 -22.28 14.55 2.76
C LYS A 153 -21.58 15.53 3.70
N GLU A 154 -22.25 15.90 4.79
CA GLU A 154 -21.66 16.78 5.81
C GLU A 154 -20.42 16.16 6.46
N ARG A 155 -20.45 14.86 6.80
CA ARG A 155 -19.26 14.17 7.37
C ARG A 155 -18.13 14.09 6.36
N VAL A 156 -18.42 13.84 5.10
CA VAL A 156 -17.42 13.84 4.01
C VAL A 156 -16.79 15.22 3.86
N LYS A 157 -17.59 16.27 3.85
CA LYS A 157 -17.11 17.65 3.79
C LYS A 157 -16.19 18.00 4.95
N ILE A 158 -16.59 17.70 6.19
CA ILE A 158 -15.76 17.91 7.39
C ILE A 158 -14.43 17.16 7.27
N SER A 159 -14.43 15.93 6.76
CA SER A 159 -13.24 15.13 6.51
C SER A 159 -12.28 15.82 5.54
N VAL A 160 -12.80 16.31 4.44
CA VAL A 160 -12.00 17.01 3.43
C VAL A 160 -11.46 18.33 3.97
N ASP A 161 -12.28 19.13 4.66
CA ASP A 161 -11.84 20.38 5.29
C ASP A 161 -10.67 20.14 6.26
N ARG A 162 -10.79 19.12 7.11
CA ARG A 162 -9.76 18.74 8.08
C ARG A 162 -8.51 18.18 7.40
N THR A 163 -8.65 17.32 6.41
CA THR A 163 -7.52 16.78 5.66
C THR A 163 -6.73 17.90 4.96
N ILE A 164 -7.40 18.87 4.36
CA ILE A 164 -6.74 20.05 3.74
C ILE A 164 -6.03 20.90 4.80
N LEU A 165 -6.64 21.11 5.97
CA LEU A 165 -6.01 21.83 7.07
C LEU A 165 -4.72 21.12 7.52
N TRP A 166 -4.81 19.83 7.79
CA TRP A 166 -3.66 19.02 8.22
C TRP A 166 -2.56 18.91 7.15
N ALA A 167 -2.95 18.86 5.87
CA ALA A 167 -1.99 18.88 4.76
C ALA A 167 -1.16 20.17 4.74
N LYS A 168 -1.80 21.34 4.94
CA LYS A 168 -1.10 22.64 5.03
C LYS A 168 -0.14 22.68 6.22
N GLU A 169 -0.58 22.21 7.38
CA GLU A 169 0.26 22.14 8.58
C GLU A 169 1.45 21.18 8.39
N ALA A 170 1.23 20.00 7.79
CA ALA A 170 2.27 19.00 7.54
C ALA A 170 3.36 19.54 6.60
N ILE A 171 2.98 20.16 5.48
CA ILE A 171 3.93 20.74 4.53
C ILE A 171 4.73 21.89 5.16
N ALA A 172 4.07 22.80 5.87
CA ALA A 172 4.76 23.90 6.55
C ALA A 172 5.74 23.37 7.61
N TYR A 173 5.34 22.35 8.35
CA TYR A 173 6.17 21.71 9.36
C TYR A 173 7.36 21.00 8.72
N HIS A 174 7.14 20.19 7.67
CA HIS A 174 8.19 19.46 6.96
C HIS A 174 9.27 20.42 6.42
N LYS A 175 8.85 21.50 5.76
CA LYS A 175 9.77 22.53 5.27
C LYS A 175 10.61 23.16 6.40
N ASN A 176 9.97 23.45 7.55
CA ASN A 176 10.69 23.97 8.71
C ASN A 176 11.72 22.95 9.27
N MET A 177 11.36 21.67 9.29
CA MET A 177 12.28 20.60 9.76
C MET A 177 13.44 20.40 8.80
N GLN A 178 13.20 20.44 7.48
CA GLN A 178 14.26 20.39 6.47
C GLN A 178 15.25 21.56 6.61
N ASN A 179 14.78 22.76 6.91
CA ASN A 179 15.65 23.92 7.19
C ASN A 179 16.53 23.71 8.43
N LYS A 180 16.17 22.80 9.32
CA LYS A 180 16.95 22.39 10.51
C LYS A 180 17.81 21.14 10.26
N GLY A 181 17.86 20.63 9.02
CA GLY A 181 18.62 19.44 8.65
C GLY A 181 17.91 18.12 8.98
N ILE A 182 16.60 18.14 9.33
CA ILE A 182 15.82 16.95 9.68
C ILE A 182 14.91 16.58 8.50
N GLY A 183 14.82 15.29 8.17
CA GLY A 183 13.99 14.80 7.05
C GLY A 183 14.58 15.09 5.67
N ILE A 184 15.87 15.39 5.59
CA ILE A 184 16.59 15.56 4.31
C ILE A 184 16.59 14.21 3.57
N GLY A 185 16.10 14.21 2.32
CA GLY A 185 15.98 12.98 1.51
C GLY A 185 14.72 12.15 1.79
N GLN A 186 13.94 12.48 2.82
CA GLN A 186 12.62 11.90 3.04
C GLN A 186 11.58 12.69 2.24
N ASN A 187 10.67 11.98 1.60
CA ASN A 187 9.66 12.54 0.70
C ASN A 187 8.29 12.51 1.37
N ILE A 188 7.44 13.49 1.08
CA ILE A 188 6.13 13.61 1.72
C ILE A 188 5.00 13.52 0.70
N PHE A 189 4.02 12.63 0.93
CA PHE A 189 2.84 12.47 0.09
C PHE A 189 1.60 13.02 0.77
N GLY A 190 0.82 13.79 -0.01
CA GLY A 190 -0.53 14.21 0.38
C GLY A 190 -1.54 13.08 0.19
N ILE A 191 -2.62 13.09 0.98
CA ILE A 191 -3.71 12.11 0.87
C ILE A 191 -5.00 12.82 0.48
N ILE A 192 -5.57 12.45 -0.66
CA ILE A 192 -6.84 12.96 -1.16
C ILE A 192 -7.96 12.16 -0.51
N GLN A 193 -8.85 12.85 0.21
CA GLN A 193 -10.06 12.30 0.81
C GLN A 193 -11.31 12.80 0.06
N GLY A 194 -12.51 12.33 0.44
CA GLY A 194 -13.79 12.73 -0.16
C GLY A 194 -14.75 11.56 -0.39
N GLY A 195 -14.42 10.35 0.12
CA GLY A 195 -15.25 9.15 -0.05
C GLY A 195 -15.54 8.88 -1.54
N THR A 196 -16.81 8.71 -1.89
CA THR A 196 -17.27 8.56 -3.28
C THR A 196 -17.96 9.85 -3.80
N ASP A 197 -17.87 10.96 -3.06
CA ASP A 197 -18.41 12.25 -3.50
C ASP A 197 -17.44 12.93 -4.47
N TYR A 198 -17.87 13.11 -5.71
CA TYR A 198 -17.06 13.65 -6.78
C TYR A 198 -16.57 15.09 -6.50
N GLU A 199 -17.45 15.97 -6.04
CA GLU A 199 -17.10 17.39 -5.82
C GLU A 199 -16.12 17.54 -4.65
N GLU A 200 -16.29 16.80 -3.58
CA GLU A 200 -15.39 16.81 -2.43
C GLU A 200 -14.02 16.22 -2.79
N ARG A 201 -13.97 15.13 -3.57
CA ARG A 201 -12.71 14.58 -4.09
C ARG A 201 -11.97 15.56 -4.97
N LYS A 202 -12.67 16.17 -5.93
CA LYS A 202 -12.11 17.20 -6.81
C LYS A 202 -11.56 18.37 -6.01
N ARG A 203 -12.35 18.88 -5.06
CA ARG A 203 -11.93 19.98 -4.17
C ARG A 203 -10.67 19.64 -3.38
N CYS A 204 -10.62 18.45 -2.82
CA CYS A 204 -9.44 17.97 -2.09
C CYS A 204 -8.22 17.88 -3.01
N ALA A 205 -8.35 17.23 -4.17
CA ALA A 205 -7.26 17.06 -5.13
C ALA A 205 -6.70 18.42 -5.61
N LEU A 206 -7.55 19.35 -6.00
CA LEU A 206 -7.11 20.68 -6.42
C LEU A 206 -6.38 21.42 -5.31
N SER A 207 -6.88 21.36 -4.07
CA SER A 207 -6.22 21.99 -2.92
C SER A 207 -4.83 21.38 -2.64
N LEU A 208 -4.68 20.06 -2.76
CA LEU A 208 -3.40 19.38 -2.51
C LEU A 208 -2.41 19.57 -3.67
N ASN A 209 -2.88 19.69 -4.90
CA ASN A 209 -2.01 19.98 -6.05
C ASN A 209 -1.23 21.30 -5.92
N GLU A 210 -1.83 22.31 -5.26
CA GLU A 210 -1.18 23.62 -5.01
C GLU A 210 -0.05 23.50 -3.96
N MET A 211 0.04 22.41 -3.23
CA MET A 211 1.04 22.19 -2.20
C MET A 211 2.24 21.40 -2.77
N PRO A 212 3.46 21.65 -2.29
CA PRO A 212 4.68 21.00 -2.80
C PRO A 212 4.87 19.58 -2.24
N PHE A 213 3.86 18.73 -2.38
CA PHE A 213 3.99 17.29 -2.11
C PHE A 213 4.81 16.61 -3.18
N ASP A 214 5.62 15.62 -2.80
CA ASP A 214 6.39 14.79 -3.74
C ASP A 214 5.50 13.79 -4.50
N GLY A 215 4.35 13.43 -3.95
CA GLY A 215 3.35 12.55 -4.55
C GLY A 215 1.98 12.73 -3.93
N LEU A 216 0.96 12.15 -4.56
CA LEU A 216 -0.42 12.20 -4.09
C LEU A 216 -0.99 10.79 -3.94
N ALA A 217 -1.60 10.54 -2.79
CA ALA A 217 -2.32 9.30 -2.54
C ALA A 217 -3.84 9.52 -2.62
N ILE A 218 -4.54 8.48 -3.05
CA ILE A 218 -6.00 8.40 -3.08
C ILE A 218 -6.40 7.54 -1.88
N GLY A 219 -6.85 8.18 -0.81
CA GLY A 219 -7.32 7.53 0.41
C GLY A 219 -8.83 7.38 0.46
N GLY A 220 -9.37 6.71 1.48
CA GLY A 220 -10.79 6.61 1.73
C GLY A 220 -11.60 5.87 0.66
N LEU A 221 -10.98 4.91 -0.02
CA LEU A 221 -11.61 3.94 -0.90
C LEU A 221 -11.33 2.52 -0.41
N SER A 222 -12.06 1.53 -0.91
CA SER A 222 -12.06 0.13 -0.40
C SER A 222 -12.42 0.03 1.10
N VAL A 223 -13.36 0.88 1.54
CA VAL A 223 -13.83 0.99 2.93
C VAL A 223 -15.33 0.73 3.08
N GLY A 224 -15.96 0.06 2.08
CA GLY A 224 -17.35 -0.35 2.12
C GLY A 224 -18.14 -0.14 0.82
N GLU A 225 -17.58 0.59 -0.15
CA GLU A 225 -18.20 0.78 -1.46
C GLU A 225 -17.99 -0.43 -2.39
N GLU A 226 -18.84 -0.55 -3.41
CA GLU A 226 -18.68 -1.51 -4.49
C GLU A 226 -17.46 -1.21 -5.36
N ASN A 227 -16.78 -2.24 -5.88
CA ASN A 227 -15.57 -2.08 -6.69
C ASN A 227 -15.79 -1.18 -7.92
N THR A 228 -16.95 -1.29 -8.58
CA THR A 228 -17.31 -0.46 -9.74
C THR A 228 -17.32 1.02 -9.37
N LEU A 229 -17.89 1.36 -8.22
CA LEU A 229 -17.93 2.74 -7.73
C LEU A 229 -16.53 3.26 -7.37
N MET A 230 -15.67 2.39 -6.81
CA MET A 230 -14.25 2.73 -6.60
C MET A 230 -13.56 3.06 -7.92
N TYR A 231 -13.74 2.23 -8.95
CA TYR A 231 -13.14 2.44 -10.28
C TYR A 231 -13.62 3.73 -10.93
N GLU A 232 -14.92 4.01 -10.89
CA GLU A 232 -15.51 5.27 -11.38
C GLU A 232 -14.96 6.48 -10.62
N THR A 233 -14.81 6.37 -9.30
CA THR A 233 -14.26 7.44 -8.47
C THR A 233 -12.81 7.75 -8.86
N VAL A 234 -11.97 6.74 -9.06
CA VAL A 234 -10.58 6.92 -9.52
C VAL A 234 -10.54 7.49 -10.94
N GLN A 235 -11.39 6.98 -11.84
CA GLN A 235 -11.51 7.47 -13.22
C GLN A 235 -11.83 8.98 -13.25
N ASN A 236 -12.82 9.39 -12.47
CA ASN A 236 -13.30 10.77 -12.42
C ASN A 236 -12.30 11.71 -11.73
N LEU A 237 -11.45 11.18 -10.85
CA LEU A 237 -10.41 11.94 -10.17
C LEU A 237 -9.17 12.18 -11.07
N ASN A 238 -8.87 11.28 -11.99
CA ASN A 238 -7.66 11.29 -12.81
C ASN A 238 -7.34 12.65 -13.46
N PRO A 239 -8.31 13.40 -14.08
CA PRO A 239 -8.04 14.70 -14.70
C PRO A 239 -7.53 15.78 -13.74
N TYR A 240 -7.71 15.59 -12.43
CA TYR A 240 -7.32 16.53 -11.39
C TYR A 240 -6.03 16.11 -10.67
N LEU A 241 -5.37 15.04 -11.11
CA LEU A 241 -4.11 14.57 -10.55
C LEU A 241 -2.93 15.05 -11.40
N ASP A 242 -1.94 15.66 -10.76
CA ASP A 242 -0.73 16.10 -11.43
C ASP A 242 -0.02 14.93 -12.15
N GLU A 243 0.34 15.11 -13.42
CA GLU A 243 1.05 14.09 -14.20
C GLU A 243 2.50 13.91 -13.77
N ASN A 244 3.09 14.92 -13.15
CA ASN A 244 4.50 14.96 -12.74
C ASN A 244 4.70 14.44 -11.31
N ARG A 245 3.71 13.77 -10.74
CA ARG A 245 3.78 13.18 -9.39
C ARG A 245 3.31 11.74 -9.41
N PRO A 246 3.87 10.87 -8.53
CA PRO A 246 3.32 9.54 -8.31
C PRO A 246 1.90 9.60 -7.77
N ARG A 247 1.09 8.61 -8.16
CA ARG A 247 -0.31 8.42 -7.75
C ARG A 247 -0.45 7.10 -7.02
N TYR A 248 -0.75 7.15 -5.75
CA TYR A 248 -0.83 5.98 -4.89
C TYR A 248 -2.27 5.72 -4.45
N LEU A 249 -2.85 4.57 -4.80
CA LEU A 249 -4.15 4.12 -4.31
C LEU A 249 -3.95 3.24 -3.08
N MET A 250 -4.38 3.76 -1.92
CA MET A 250 -4.09 3.17 -0.61
C MET A 250 -5.00 1.98 -0.30
N GLY A 251 -4.40 0.90 0.22
CA GLY A 251 -5.12 -0.26 0.74
C GLY A 251 -5.82 -1.15 -0.30
N VAL A 252 -5.56 -0.94 -1.58
CA VAL A 252 -6.18 -1.66 -2.71
C VAL A 252 -5.17 -2.59 -3.38
N GLY A 253 -5.48 -3.81 -3.70
CA GLY A 253 -6.69 -4.61 -3.54
C GLY A 253 -6.50 -5.99 -4.12
N THR A 254 -7.52 -6.51 -4.82
CA THR A 254 -7.42 -7.77 -5.57
C THR A 254 -6.54 -7.61 -6.83
N PRO A 255 -6.08 -8.71 -7.45
CA PRO A 255 -5.40 -8.61 -8.75
C PRO A 255 -6.20 -7.86 -9.82
N GLU A 256 -7.51 -8.05 -9.82
CA GLU A 256 -8.44 -7.33 -10.70
C GLU A 256 -8.44 -5.83 -10.43
N ASP A 257 -8.46 -5.43 -9.15
CA ASP A 257 -8.43 -4.01 -8.75
C ASP A 257 -7.13 -3.34 -9.21
N LEU A 258 -5.99 -4.06 -9.17
CA LEU A 258 -4.73 -3.53 -9.66
C LEU A 258 -4.80 -3.25 -11.16
N VAL A 259 -5.27 -4.22 -11.96
CA VAL A 259 -5.38 -4.07 -13.43
C VAL A 259 -6.32 -2.92 -13.78
N GLU A 260 -7.50 -2.85 -13.13
CA GLU A 260 -8.50 -1.80 -13.37
C GLU A 260 -7.99 -0.40 -13.01
N ASN A 261 -7.29 -0.26 -11.88
CA ASN A 261 -6.83 1.05 -11.46
C ASN A 261 -5.52 1.50 -12.15
N VAL A 262 -4.69 0.58 -12.62
CA VAL A 262 -3.58 0.93 -13.53
C VAL A 262 -4.11 1.51 -14.83
N GLU A 263 -5.17 0.94 -15.42
CA GLU A 263 -5.84 1.51 -16.60
C GLU A 263 -6.26 2.97 -16.37
N ARG A 264 -6.57 3.33 -15.11
CA ARG A 264 -6.99 4.67 -14.68
C ARG A 264 -5.83 5.57 -14.21
N GLY A 265 -4.59 5.15 -14.46
CA GLY A 265 -3.39 5.95 -14.24
C GLY A 265 -2.85 5.93 -12.81
N VAL A 266 -3.16 4.90 -12.02
CA VAL A 266 -2.56 4.69 -10.70
C VAL A 266 -1.20 4.02 -10.83
N ASP A 267 -0.23 4.47 -10.01
CA ASP A 267 1.17 4.01 -10.05
C ASP A 267 1.53 3.04 -8.94
N MET A 268 1.00 3.26 -7.72
CA MET A 268 1.44 2.57 -6.52
C MET A 268 0.24 1.98 -5.79
N PHE A 269 0.43 0.78 -5.24
CA PHE A 269 -0.59 0.03 -4.51
C PHE A 269 0.02 -0.64 -3.28
N ASP A 270 -0.77 -0.80 -2.24
CA ASP A 270 -0.52 -1.70 -1.12
C ASP A 270 -1.78 -2.45 -0.74
N CYS A 271 -1.66 -3.63 -0.22
CA CYS A 271 -2.76 -4.32 0.43
C CYS A 271 -2.24 -5.47 1.31
N VAL A 272 -2.92 -5.73 2.41
CA VAL A 272 -2.65 -6.90 3.27
C VAL A 272 -3.17 -8.22 2.68
N MET A 273 -3.97 -8.17 1.61
CA MET A 273 -4.64 -9.35 1.03
C MET A 273 -3.69 -10.50 0.68
N PRO A 274 -2.52 -10.30 0.04
CA PRO A 274 -1.65 -11.40 -0.31
C PRO A 274 -1.27 -12.25 0.90
N THR A 275 -0.79 -11.64 1.96
CA THR A 275 -0.37 -12.36 3.18
C THR A 275 -1.55 -12.76 4.06
N ARG A 276 -2.64 -11.99 4.10
CA ARG A 276 -3.86 -12.34 4.85
C ARG A 276 -4.50 -13.60 4.24
N ASN A 277 -4.67 -13.65 2.93
CA ASN A 277 -5.22 -14.79 2.22
C ASN A 277 -4.31 -16.02 2.32
N ALA A 278 -2.99 -15.85 2.22
CA ALA A 278 -2.02 -16.92 2.44
C ALA A 278 -2.23 -17.61 3.79
N ARG A 279 -2.35 -16.84 4.87
CA ARG A 279 -2.59 -17.40 6.21
C ARG A 279 -3.93 -18.15 6.34
N ASN A 280 -4.89 -17.85 5.48
CA ASN A 280 -6.19 -18.52 5.41
C ASN A 280 -6.22 -19.66 4.37
N GLY A 281 -5.09 -20.01 3.78
CA GLY A 281 -4.98 -21.10 2.80
C GLY A 281 -5.45 -20.72 1.40
N THR A 282 -5.65 -19.44 1.10
CA THR A 282 -6.07 -18.97 -0.23
C THR A 282 -4.85 -18.49 -1.03
N PHE A 283 -4.73 -19.02 -2.24
CA PHE A 283 -3.70 -18.68 -3.22
C PHE A 283 -4.27 -17.89 -4.39
N PHE A 284 -3.52 -16.89 -4.83
CA PHE A 284 -3.76 -16.15 -6.07
C PHE A 284 -2.93 -16.74 -7.20
N THR A 285 -3.55 -16.99 -8.36
CA THR A 285 -2.90 -17.61 -9.52
C THR A 285 -3.25 -16.92 -10.81
N SER A 286 -2.57 -17.27 -11.89
CA SER A 286 -2.86 -16.78 -13.24
C SER A 286 -4.30 -17.07 -13.69
N PHE A 287 -4.90 -18.16 -13.19
CA PHE A 287 -6.27 -18.61 -13.52
C PHE A 287 -7.32 -18.27 -12.43
N GLY A 288 -6.99 -17.39 -11.47
CA GLY A 288 -7.89 -16.96 -10.42
C GLY A 288 -7.39 -17.28 -9.02
N LYS A 289 -8.30 -17.55 -8.09
CA LYS A 289 -7.96 -17.90 -6.70
C LYS A 289 -8.59 -19.22 -6.28
N PHE A 290 -7.90 -19.99 -5.45
CA PHE A 290 -8.45 -21.18 -4.82
C PHE A 290 -7.96 -21.32 -3.38
N ASN A 291 -8.64 -22.18 -2.62
CA ASN A 291 -8.27 -22.47 -1.23
C ASN A 291 -7.71 -23.90 -1.12
N ILE A 292 -6.51 -24.02 -0.59
CA ILE A 292 -5.76 -25.28 -0.45
C ILE A 292 -6.40 -26.29 0.50
N LYS A 293 -7.36 -25.89 1.33
CA LYS A 293 -8.05 -26.75 2.31
C LYS A 293 -8.80 -27.92 1.70
N LYS A 294 -9.23 -27.79 0.44
CA LYS A 294 -10.09 -28.76 -0.24
C LYS A 294 -9.43 -30.14 -0.32
N ALA A 295 -10.26 -31.17 -0.23
CA ALA A 295 -9.80 -32.56 -0.26
C ALA A 295 -9.18 -32.98 -1.61
N GLU A 296 -9.60 -32.33 -2.70
CA GLU A 296 -9.09 -32.57 -4.05
C GLU A 296 -7.55 -32.38 -4.15
N PHE A 297 -6.97 -31.57 -3.26
CA PHE A 297 -5.52 -31.30 -3.27
C PHE A 297 -4.67 -32.28 -2.46
N ILE A 298 -5.27 -33.28 -1.77
CA ILE A 298 -4.51 -34.22 -0.91
C ILE A 298 -3.43 -34.97 -1.70
N ASN A 299 -3.78 -35.46 -2.89
CA ASN A 299 -2.90 -36.22 -3.77
C ASN A 299 -2.50 -35.42 -5.03
N ASP A 300 -2.57 -34.09 -4.98
CA ASP A 300 -2.26 -33.24 -6.12
C ASP A 300 -0.75 -32.97 -6.16
N HIS A 301 -0.08 -33.47 -7.20
CA HIS A 301 1.35 -33.32 -7.44
C HIS A 301 1.74 -32.02 -8.14
N GLU A 302 0.76 -31.24 -8.61
CA GLU A 302 0.99 -30.01 -9.34
C GLU A 302 1.45 -28.86 -8.42
N ALA A 303 2.17 -27.91 -9.01
CA ALA A 303 2.48 -26.64 -8.36
C ALA A 303 1.22 -25.81 -8.13
N ILE A 304 1.26 -24.83 -7.21
CA ILE A 304 0.15 -23.89 -6.98
C ILE A 304 -0.29 -23.25 -8.28
N ASP A 305 0.65 -22.74 -9.06
CA ASP A 305 0.43 -22.21 -10.40
C ASP A 305 1.55 -22.76 -11.31
N PRO A 306 1.22 -23.59 -12.31
CA PRO A 306 2.22 -24.20 -13.19
C PRO A 306 3.04 -23.17 -14.00
N THR A 307 2.51 -21.95 -14.17
CA THR A 307 3.21 -20.88 -14.89
C THR A 307 4.04 -19.96 -13.98
N CYS A 308 3.99 -20.20 -12.67
CA CYS A 308 4.65 -19.35 -11.68
C CYS A 308 6.08 -19.85 -11.38
N SER A 309 7.04 -18.94 -11.42
CA SER A 309 8.46 -19.21 -11.17
C SER A 309 8.91 -18.97 -9.71
N CYS A 310 7.98 -18.72 -8.77
CA CYS A 310 8.35 -18.46 -7.37
C CYS A 310 8.99 -19.68 -6.70
N TYR A 311 9.69 -19.43 -5.60
CA TYR A 311 10.33 -20.50 -4.79
C TYR A 311 9.34 -21.62 -4.43
N THR A 312 8.12 -21.27 -4.02
CA THR A 312 7.10 -22.25 -3.63
C THR A 312 6.69 -23.15 -4.79
N CYS A 313 6.36 -22.58 -5.96
CA CYS A 313 5.90 -23.35 -7.12
C CYS A 313 6.99 -24.24 -7.74
N ARG A 314 8.25 -23.81 -7.66
CA ARG A 314 9.39 -24.62 -8.19
C ARG A 314 9.71 -25.82 -7.33
N ASN A 315 9.34 -25.83 -6.04
CA ASN A 315 9.85 -26.82 -5.09
C ASN A 315 8.76 -27.68 -4.44
N PHE A 316 7.48 -27.23 -4.43
CA PHE A 316 6.44 -27.87 -3.62
C PHE A 316 5.15 -28.07 -4.39
N SER A 317 4.51 -29.23 -4.16
CA SER A 317 3.21 -29.57 -4.71
C SER A 317 2.06 -29.02 -3.87
N ARG A 318 0.87 -28.91 -4.47
CA ARG A 318 -0.38 -28.59 -3.77
C ARG A 318 -0.67 -29.59 -2.65
N GLY A 319 -0.41 -30.89 -2.89
CA GLY A 319 -0.57 -31.94 -1.87
C GLY A 319 0.26 -31.70 -0.63
N TYR A 320 1.53 -31.37 -0.79
CA TYR A 320 2.41 -31.04 0.34
C TYR A 320 1.93 -29.79 1.07
N LEU A 321 1.55 -28.72 0.36
CA LEU A 321 1.03 -27.51 0.95
C LEU A 321 -0.33 -27.71 1.65
N ASN A 322 -1.20 -28.58 1.12
CA ASN A 322 -2.44 -29.01 1.79
C ASN A 322 -2.12 -29.68 3.12
N HIS A 323 -1.14 -30.60 3.14
CA HIS A 323 -0.67 -31.27 4.36
C HIS A 323 -0.16 -30.25 5.38
N LEU A 324 0.78 -29.39 5.01
CA LEU A 324 1.35 -28.38 5.91
C LEU A 324 0.28 -27.43 6.48
N PHE A 325 -0.70 -27.03 5.66
CA PHE A 325 -1.81 -26.20 6.11
C PHE A 325 -2.66 -26.88 7.15
N LYS A 326 -3.03 -28.17 6.92
CA LYS A 326 -3.83 -28.95 7.87
C LYS A 326 -3.07 -29.26 9.17
N ALA A 327 -1.78 -29.48 9.06
CA ALA A 327 -0.87 -29.69 10.21
C ALA A 327 -0.59 -28.38 10.98
N LYS A 328 -1.01 -27.22 10.45
CA LYS A 328 -0.72 -25.88 11.01
C LYS A 328 0.79 -25.58 11.13
N GLU A 329 1.58 -26.13 10.21
CA GLU A 329 3.03 -25.92 10.17
C GLU A 329 3.38 -24.48 9.83
N LEU A 330 4.35 -23.90 10.54
CA LEU A 330 4.78 -22.50 10.32
C LEU A 330 5.35 -22.29 8.92
N THR A 331 6.03 -23.30 8.37
CA THR A 331 6.57 -23.30 7.01
C THR A 331 5.50 -23.02 5.95
N PHE A 332 4.26 -23.49 6.17
CA PHE A 332 3.15 -23.19 5.27
C PHE A 332 2.96 -21.69 5.06
N PHE A 333 2.96 -20.92 6.15
CA PHE A 333 2.69 -19.48 6.10
C PHE A 333 3.75 -18.71 5.32
N ARG A 334 5.02 -19.14 5.45
CA ARG A 334 6.13 -18.59 4.65
C ARG A 334 5.94 -18.92 3.16
N LEU A 335 5.74 -20.17 2.82
CA LEU A 335 5.61 -20.63 1.43
C LEU A 335 4.40 -20.00 0.73
N ALA A 336 3.25 -19.93 1.42
CA ALA A 336 2.04 -19.32 0.89
C ALA A 336 2.17 -17.80 0.72
N SER A 337 2.83 -17.12 1.68
CA SER A 337 3.08 -15.68 1.58
C SER A 337 4.05 -15.34 0.44
N LEU A 338 5.12 -16.13 0.28
CA LEU A 338 6.06 -16.00 -0.84
C LEU A 338 5.34 -16.11 -2.18
N HIS A 339 4.52 -17.16 -2.37
CA HIS A 339 3.79 -17.33 -3.61
C HIS A 339 2.84 -16.14 -3.90
N ASN A 340 1.99 -15.78 -2.94
CA ASN A 340 0.99 -14.73 -3.16
C ASN A 340 1.64 -13.37 -3.43
N LEU A 341 2.71 -13.03 -2.72
CA LEU A 341 3.43 -11.78 -2.97
C LEU A 341 4.19 -11.81 -4.30
N HIS A 342 4.83 -12.92 -4.64
CA HIS A 342 5.46 -13.08 -5.96
C HIS A 342 4.44 -12.88 -7.07
N TYR A 343 3.24 -13.45 -6.91
CA TYR A 343 2.17 -13.27 -7.88
C TYR A 343 1.79 -11.79 -8.10
N TYR A 344 1.64 -11.02 -7.02
CA TYR A 344 1.31 -9.58 -7.10
C TYR A 344 2.43 -8.75 -7.71
N LEU A 345 3.67 -9.01 -7.32
CA LEU A 345 4.84 -8.32 -7.86
C LEU A 345 5.06 -8.65 -9.34
N GLU A 346 4.89 -9.91 -9.72
CA GLU A 346 4.98 -10.38 -11.10
C GLU A 346 3.84 -9.82 -11.97
N LEU A 347 2.61 -9.71 -11.42
CA LEU A 347 1.48 -9.08 -12.10
C LEU A 347 1.82 -7.63 -12.46
N THR A 348 2.34 -6.84 -11.51
CA THR A 348 2.72 -5.45 -11.78
C THR A 348 3.89 -5.35 -12.75
N ARG A 349 4.84 -6.31 -12.76
CA ARG A 349 5.92 -6.38 -13.75
C ARG A 349 5.38 -6.62 -15.16
N LYS A 350 4.48 -7.60 -15.33
CA LYS A 350 3.83 -7.90 -16.62
C LYS A 350 2.98 -6.73 -17.12
N ILE A 351 2.31 -6.02 -16.22
CA ILE A 351 1.56 -4.79 -16.54
C ILE A 351 2.52 -3.73 -17.12
N ARG A 352 3.65 -3.49 -16.46
CA ARG A 352 4.66 -2.52 -16.96
C ARG A 352 5.15 -2.89 -18.35
N GLU A 353 5.48 -4.16 -18.59
CA GLU A 353 5.90 -4.65 -19.90
C GLU A 353 4.81 -4.41 -20.96
N ALA A 354 3.57 -4.69 -20.62
CA ALA A 354 2.44 -4.47 -21.54
C ALA A 354 2.26 -2.97 -21.89
N ILE A 355 2.39 -2.08 -20.89
CA ILE A 355 2.32 -0.63 -21.12
C ILE A 355 3.48 -0.17 -22.00
N LEU A 356 4.72 -0.58 -21.73
CA LEU A 356 5.90 -0.21 -22.52
C LEU A 356 5.80 -0.66 -23.99
N ASN A 357 5.08 -1.74 -24.25
CA ASN A 357 4.87 -2.30 -25.58
C ASN A 357 3.55 -1.83 -26.24
N ASN A 358 2.83 -0.86 -25.68
CA ASN A 358 1.50 -0.40 -26.15
C ASN A 358 0.48 -1.55 -26.31
N SER A 359 0.50 -2.51 -25.42
CA SER A 359 -0.33 -3.73 -25.46
C SER A 359 -1.15 -3.96 -24.19
N PHE A 360 -1.33 -2.92 -23.36
CA PHE A 360 -2.03 -3.04 -22.09
C PHE A 360 -3.49 -3.52 -22.25
N THR A 361 -4.19 -3.02 -23.27
CA THR A 361 -5.57 -3.48 -23.55
C THR A 361 -5.61 -4.98 -23.85
N GLN A 362 -4.65 -5.49 -24.66
CA GLN A 362 -4.57 -6.92 -24.95
C GLN A 362 -4.19 -7.74 -23.71
N PHE A 363 -3.25 -7.23 -22.89
CA PHE A 363 -2.90 -7.83 -21.61
C PHE A 363 -4.12 -7.96 -20.69
N LYS A 364 -4.92 -6.90 -20.55
CA LYS A 364 -6.14 -6.89 -19.75
C LYS A 364 -7.15 -7.95 -20.22
N ARG A 365 -7.39 -8.05 -21.56
CA ARG A 365 -8.26 -9.09 -22.12
C ARG A 365 -7.78 -10.50 -21.80
N ASN A 366 -6.49 -10.77 -21.97
CA ASN A 366 -5.90 -12.07 -21.66
C ASN A 366 -5.96 -12.39 -20.17
N PHE A 367 -5.74 -11.40 -19.30
CA PHE A 367 -5.84 -11.52 -17.85
C PHE A 367 -7.23 -11.98 -17.43
N TYR A 368 -8.29 -11.41 -17.99
CA TYR A 368 -9.67 -11.82 -17.67
C TYR A 368 -10.04 -13.15 -18.32
N HIS A 369 -9.63 -13.39 -19.54
CA HIS A 369 -9.88 -14.65 -20.25
C HIS A 369 -9.33 -15.86 -19.46
N LEU A 370 -8.08 -15.77 -18.96
CA LEU A 370 -7.47 -16.83 -18.15
C LEU A 370 -8.22 -17.09 -16.85
N ARG A 371 -9.01 -16.15 -16.39
CA ARG A 371 -9.84 -16.24 -15.17
C ARG A 371 -11.29 -16.63 -15.44
N GLY A 372 -11.63 -16.95 -16.68
CA GLY A 372 -12.99 -17.29 -17.07
C GLY A 372 -13.97 -16.11 -17.00
N LYS A 373 -13.51 -14.91 -17.22
CA LYS A 373 -14.29 -13.66 -17.19
C LYS A 373 -14.22 -12.93 -18.53
#